data_687a8fc6dec94ad1ecf88ef7031d16fb
#
_entry.id   687a8fc6dec94ad1ecf88ef7031d16fb
#
_cell.length_a   1.000
_cell.length_b   1.000
_cell.length_c   1.000
_cell.angle_alpha   90.00
_cell.angle_beta   90.00
_cell.angle_gamma   90.00
#
_symmetry.space_group_name_H-M   'P 1'
#
loop_
_entity.id
_entity.type
_entity.pdbx_description
1 polymer ?
#
loop_
_entity_poly.entity_id
_entity_poly.type
_entity_poly.pdbx_seq_one_letter_code
_entity_poly.pdbx_strand_id
1 'polypeptide(L)'
;MMKKIMIAGFWALLLIPNLLFPFVKGSSQTGTGENRNLAEFPVFSPDTYEAYPAAVNSYINDHAAFRNLFLSMNSMINLKLFGYADSQDVIVGKDGWYFFAGGMSLYDALGTQPFYPDDAAWIGGQIIKAAGYYESQGIPFLMMIAPNKEGIYREYMPDAYKRIWDGNRPGQLEDYIREHSDVAVLD
;
A
#
# COMPACT_ATOMS: atom_id res chain seq x y z
N MET A 1 -31.77 -31.04 15.48
CA MET A 1 -30.66 -31.53 14.65
C MET A 1 -29.72 -30.39 14.25
N MET A 2 -30.19 -29.32 13.64
CA MET A 2 -29.39 -28.17 13.19
C MET A 2 -28.49 -27.52 14.28
N LYS A 3 -29.03 -27.27 15.47
CA LYS A 3 -28.25 -26.68 16.59
C LYS A 3 -27.03 -27.55 16.99
N LYS A 4 -27.15 -28.87 16.99
CA LYS A 4 -26.03 -29.77 17.31
C LYS A 4 -24.95 -29.75 16.22
N ILE A 5 -25.35 -29.65 14.93
CA ILE A 5 -24.43 -29.53 13.80
C ILE A 5 -23.66 -28.20 13.87
N MET A 6 -24.35 -27.10 14.16
CA MET A 6 -23.71 -25.78 14.32
C MET A 6 -22.70 -25.78 15.49
N ILE A 7 -23.05 -26.35 16.65
CA ILE A 7 -22.15 -26.47 17.80
C ILE A 7 -20.94 -27.34 17.45
N ALA A 8 -21.16 -28.50 16.82
CA ALA A 8 -20.07 -29.37 16.39
C ALA A 8 -19.17 -28.71 15.35
N GLY A 9 -19.75 -27.99 14.38
CA GLY A 9 -19.00 -27.22 13.40
C GLY A 9 -18.15 -26.10 14.01
N PHE A 10 -18.73 -25.37 14.96
CA PHE A 10 -18.00 -24.35 15.72
C PHE A 10 -16.79 -24.92 16.49
N TRP A 11 -17.01 -26.01 17.23
CA TRP A 11 -15.91 -26.67 17.94
C TRP A 11 -14.87 -27.28 17.02
N ALA A 12 -15.29 -27.86 15.90
CA ALA A 12 -14.38 -28.37 14.89
C ALA A 12 -13.50 -27.28 14.28
N LEU A 13 -14.09 -26.14 13.92
CA LEU A 13 -13.38 -24.98 13.36
C LEU A 13 -12.35 -24.42 14.35
N LEU A 14 -12.67 -24.45 15.64
CA LEU A 14 -11.82 -23.95 16.70
C LEU A 14 -10.72 -24.93 17.11
N LEU A 15 -11.02 -26.22 17.19
CA LEU A 15 -10.09 -27.23 17.71
C LEU A 15 -9.19 -27.83 16.62
N ILE A 16 -9.68 -28.05 15.40
CA ILE A 16 -8.91 -28.72 14.34
C ILE A 16 -7.61 -27.99 14.01
N PRO A 17 -7.60 -26.66 13.76
CA PRO A 17 -6.35 -25.95 13.48
C PRO A 17 -5.35 -26.04 14.63
N ASN A 18 -5.83 -25.95 15.87
CA ASN A 18 -4.96 -26.02 17.06
C ASN A 18 -4.40 -27.44 17.28
N LEU A 19 -5.17 -28.47 17.04
CA LEU A 19 -4.71 -29.87 17.13
C LEU A 19 -3.73 -30.22 16.02
N LEU A 20 -3.90 -29.64 14.84
CA LEU A 20 -3.03 -29.87 13.69
C LEU A 20 -1.75 -29.04 13.72
N PHE A 21 -1.71 -28.00 14.54
CA PHE A 21 -0.56 -27.08 14.66
C PHE A 21 0.80 -27.80 14.76
N PRO A 22 0.99 -28.81 15.66
CA PRO A 22 2.28 -29.50 15.78
C PRO A 22 2.65 -30.37 14.57
N PHE A 23 1.66 -30.78 13.76
CA PHE A 23 1.85 -31.69 12.61
C PHE A 23 2.02 -30.95 11.28
N VAL A 24 1.49 -29.73 11.17
CA VAL A 24 1.53 -28.90 9.93
C VAL A 24 2.74 -27.95 9.95
N LYS A 25 3.63 -28.11 10.91
CA LYS A 25 4.85 -27.36 11.06
C LYS A 25 5.73 -27.50 9.80
N GLY A 26 5.88 -26.43 9.05
CA GLY A 26 6.80 -26.38 7.90
C GLY A 26 6.22 -25.97 6.56
N SER A 27 4.91 -25.98 6.36
CA SER A 27 4.32 -25.47 5.12
C SER A 27 4.27 -23.94 5.04
N SER A 28 4.57 -23.28 6.15
CA SER A 28 4.52 -21.80 6.29
C SER A 28 5.78 -21.09 5.83
N GLN A 29 6.90 -21.80 5.63
CA GLN A 29 8.20 -21.16 5.40
C GLN A 29 8.52 -20.84 3.93
N THR A 30 7.78 -21.39 3.00
CA THR A 30 8.04 -21.14 1.58
C THR A 30 6.84 -20.42 0.94
N GLY A 31 6.97 -19.12 0.80
CA GLY A 31 6.07 -18.33 -0.06
C GLY A 31 4.80 -17.83 0.62
N THR A 32 4.92 -17.15 1.76
CA THR A 32 3.76 -16.50 2.41
C THR A 32 3.16 -15.35 1.60
N GLY A 33 3.82 -14.91 0.53
CA GLY A 33 3.43 -13.70 -0.19
C GLY A 33 3.54 -12.41 0.66
N GLU A 34 3.87 -12.55 1.94
CA GLU A 34 4.09 -11.44 2.85
C GLU A 34 5.58 -11.06 2.81
N ASN A 35 5.85 -9.80 2.53
CA ASN A 35 7.22 -9.26 2.49
C ASN A 35 7.69 -8.90 3.91
N ARG A 36 7.60 -9.87 4.85
CA ARG A 36 8.06 -9.74 6.23
C ARG A 36 8.59 -11.06 6.77
N ASN A 37 9.46 -10.98 7.76
CA ASN A 37 9.90 -12.16 8.50
C ASN A 37 8.81 -12.60 9.49
N LEU A 38 8.61 -13.91 9.58
CA LEU A 38 7.72 -14.49 10.58
C LEU A 38 8.36 -14.40 11.97
N ALA A 39 7.53 -14.28 13.00
CA ALA A 39 8.00 -14.22 14.38
C ALA A 39 8.69 -15.54 14.77
N GLU A 40 9.87 -15.44 15.35
CA GLU A 40 10.57 -16.57 15.95
C GLU A 40 9.97 -16.92 17.31
N PHE A 41 10.15 -18.17 17.76
CA PHE A 41 9.69 -18.54 19.09
C PHE A 41 10.50 -17.77 20.14
N PRO A 42 9.84 -16.99 21.01
CA PRO A 42 10.54 -16.15 21.96
C PRO A 42 11.24 -16.96 23.06
N VAL A 43 12.46 -16.56 23.39
CA VAL A 43 13.18 -17.08 24.54
C VAL A 43 12.70 -16.33 25.79
N PHE A 44 12.28 -17.06 26.82
CA PHE A 44 11.87 -16.45 28.09
C PHE A 44 13.07 -15.84 28.82
N SER A 45 12.97 -14.59 29.25
CA SER A 45 13.94 -13.91 30.10
C SER A 45 13.19 -13.14 31.19
N PRO A 46 13.70 -13.11 32.44
CA PRO A 46 13.15 -12.29 33.51
C PRO A 46 13.08 -10.79 33.16
N ASP A 47 13.99 -10.30 32.31
CA ASP A 47 14.03 -8.89 31.90
C ASP A 47 12.97 -8.53 30.86
N THR A 48 12.40 -9.53 30.17
CA THR A 48 11.43 -9.36 29.10
C THR A 48 10.08 -10.04 29.36
N TYR A 49 9.81 -10.39 30.63
CA TYR A 49 8.61 -11.17 30.98
C TYR A 49 7.30 -10.48 30.59
N GLU A 50 7.23 -9.16 30.64
CA GLU A 50 6.03 -8.39 30.27
C GLU A 50 5.70 -8.50 28.78
N ALA A 51 6.72 -8.54 27.91
CA ALA A 51 6.57 -8.65 26.46
C ALA A 51 6.41 -10.11 25.99
N TYR A 52 6.75 -11.09 26.83
CA TYR A 52 6.76 -12.50 26.46
C TYR A 52 5.41 -13.04 25.99
N PRO A 53 4.26 -12.75 26.65
CA PRO A 53 2.96 -13.20 26.17
C PRO A 53 2.60 -12.66 24.77
N ALA A 54 2.96 -11.41 24.48
CA ALA A 54 2.73 -10.81 23.17
C ALA A 54 3.61 -11.47 22.10
N ALA A 55 4.86 -11.76 22.40
CA ALA A 55 5.78 -12.44 21.51
C ALA A 55 5.34 -13.88 21.20
N VAL A 56 4.88 -14.64 22.22
CA VAL A 56 4.30 -15.97 22.02
C VAL A 56 3.05 -15.91 21.15
N ASN A 57 2.17 -14.93 21.38
CA ASN A 57 0.97 -14.74 20.57
C ASN A 57 1.31 -14.43 19.11
N SER A 58 2.30 -13.59 18.87
CA SER A 58 2.80 -13.30 17.50
C SER A 58 3.32 -14.56 16.82
N TYR A 59 4.11 -15.36 17.53
CA TYR A 59 4.59 -16.65 17.01
C TYR A 59 3.45 -17.59 16.65
N ILE A 60 2.46 -17.77 17.55
CA ILE A 60 1.31 -18.64 17.31
C ILE A 60 0.51 -18.15 16.10
N ASN A 61 0.27 -16.85 15.99
CA ASN A 61 -0.47 -16.27 14.86
C ASN A 61 0.26 -16.49 13.53
N ASP A 62 1.58 -16.36 13.51
CA ASP A 62 2.37 -16.53 12.29
C ASP A 62 2.51 -18.00 11.87
N HIS A 63 2.46 -18.93 12.81
CA HIS A 63 2.63 -20.36 12.57
C HIS A 63 1.32 -21.15 12.69
N ALA A 64 0.17 -20.47 12.81
CA ALA A 64 -1.13 -21.15 12.91
C ALA A 64 -1.37 -22.06 11.71
N ALA A 65 -1.87 -23.27 11.96
CA ALA A 65 -2.20 -24.22 10.92
C ALA A 65 -3.23 -23.62 9.95
N PHE A 66 -3.00 -23.78 8.64
CA PHE A 66 -3.86 -23.27 7.58
C PHE A 66 -3.97 -21.73 7.50
N ARG A 67 -3.11 -20.97 8.20
CA ARG A 67 -3.11 -19.50 8.17
C ARG A 67 -3.15 -18.96 6.73
N ASN A 68 -2.24 -19.42 5.88
CA ASN A 68 -2.17 -18.96 4.49
C ASN A 68 -3.43 -19.31 3.68
N LEU A 69 -4.03 -20.47 3.94
CA LEU A 69 -5.30 -20.85 3.32
C LEU A 69 -6.43 -19.89 3.74
N PHE A 70 -6.54 -19.61 5.02
CA PHE A 70 -7.56 -18.69 5.52
C PHE A 70 -7.35 -17.26 5.03
N LEU A 71 -6.11 -16.77 5.00
CA LEU A 71 -5.79 -15.47 4.42
C LEU A 71 -6.16 -15.41 2.94
N SER A 72 -5.76 -16.41 2.16
CA SER A 72 -6.10 -16.46 0.72
C SER A 72 -7.60 -16.54 0.48
N MET A 73 -8.33 -17.31 1.30
CA MET A 73 -9.79 -17.37 1.22
C MET A 73 -10.43 -16.03 1.57
N ASN A 74 -9.96 -15.36 2.64
CA ASN A 74 -10.44 -14.04 3.01
C ASN A 74 -10.21 -13.03 1.88
N SER A 75 -9.00 -12.97 1.35
CA SER A 75 -8.67 -12.07 0.23
C SER A 75 -9.51 -12.38 -1.01
N MET A 76 -9.74 -13.66 -1.32
CA MET A 76 -10.58 -14.05 -2.45
C MET A 76 -12.04 -13.62 -2.24
N ILE A 77 -12.57 -13.80 -1.04
CA ILE A 77 -13.93 -13.39 -0.68
C ILE A 77 -14.06 -11.87 -0.80
N ASN A 78 -13.14 -11.13 -0.21
CA ASN A 78 -13.12 -9.67 -0.25
C ASN A 78 -13.06 -9.16 -1.69
N LEU A 79 -12.18 -9.71 -2.51
CA LEU A 79 -12.03 -9.31 -3.90
C LEU A 79 -13.25 -9.69 -4.75
N LYS A 80 -13.75 -10.93 -4.65
CA LYS A 80 -14.81 -11.43 -5.55
C LYS A 80 -16.22 -11.04 -5.14
N LEU A 81 -16.50 -10.95 -3.84
CA LEU A 81 -17.85 -10.63 -3.36
C LEU A 81 -18.01 -9.14 -3.04
N PHE A 82 -16.98 -8.49 -2.55
CA PHE A 82 -17.07 -7.11 -2.10
C PHE A 82 -16.28 -6.12 -2.98
N GLY A 83 -15.44 -6.61 -3.89
CA GLY A 83 -14.72 -5.79 -4.85
C GLY A 83 -13.61 -4.91 -4.25
N TYR A 84 -13.09 -5.27 -3.07
CA TYR A 84 -11.96 -4.56 -2.46
C TYR A 84 -10.79 -5.49 -2.15
N ALA A 85 -9.58 -4.93 -2.11
CA ALA A 85 -8.38 -5.64 -1.69
C ALA A 85 -8.23 -5.57 -0.16
N ASP A 86 -7.57 -6.56 0.45
CA ASP A 86 -7.29 -6.57 1.90
C ASP A 86 -6.32 -5.45 2.32
N SER A 87 -5.49 -4.96 1.39
CA SER A 87 -4.60 -3.84 1.65
C SER A 87 -5.32 -2.52 1.46
N GLN A 88 -5.18 -1.61 2.44
CA GLN A 88 -5.68 -0.24 2.34
C GLN A 88 -4.95 0.58 1.27
N ASP A 89 -3.78 0.12 0.85
CA ASP A 89 -2.98 0.77 -0.18
C ASP A 89 -3.33 0.33 -1.60
N VAL A 90 -4.34 -0.53 -1.77
CA VAL A 90 -4.75 -1.05 -3.08
C VAL A 90 -6.20 -0.74 -3.37
N ILE A 91 -6.43 -0.05 -4.48
CA ILE A 91 -7.77 0.16 -5.05
C ILE A 91 -7.98 -0.84 -6.17
N VAL A 92 -9.07 -1.59 -6.08
CA VAL A 92 -9.53 -2.47 -7.16
C VAL A 92 -10.31 -1.64 -8.17
N GLY A 93 -9.72 -1.47 -9.34
CA GLY A 93 -10.30 -0.73 -10.45
C GLY A 93 -11.21 -1.58 -11.35
N LYS A 94 -11.68 -0.99 -12.44
CA LYS A 94 -12.45 -1.65 -13.49
C LYS A 94 -11.54 -2.62 -14.27
N ASP A 95 -12.13 -3.61 -14.89
CA ASP A 95 -11.47 -4.54 -15.83
C ASP A 95 -10.21 -5.23 -15.28
N GLY A 96 -10.17 -5.46 -13.95
CA GLY A 96 -9.05 -6.13 -13.30
C GLY A 96 -7.83 -5.24 -13.05
N TRP A 97 -7.95 -3.93 -13.20
CA TRP A 97 -6.90 -2.99 -12.86
C TRP A 97 -6.75 -2.83 -11.35
N TYR A 98 -5.52 -2.60 -10.91
CA TYR A 98 -5.19 -2.28 -9.53
C TYR A 98 -4.43 -0.97 -9.50
N PHE A 99 -4.77 -0.10 -8.54
CA PHE A 99 -4.13 1.19 -8.32
C PHE A 99 -3.56 1.27 -6.92
N PHE A 100 -2.54 2.09 -6.75
CA PHE A 100 -1.95 2.34 -5.44
C PHE A 100 -2.72 3.46 -4.74
N ALA A 101 -3.20 3.20 -3.52
CA ALA A 101 -3.93 4.17 -2.71
C ALA A 101 -3.05 4.86 -1.67
N GLY A 102 -1.84 4.35 -1.46
CA GLY A 102 -0.91 4.89 -0.48
C GLY A 102 -0.22 6.17 -0.94
N GLY A 103 0.29 6.92 0.01
CA GLY A 103 1.02 8.15 -0.26
C GLY A 103 0.14 9.28 -0.80
N MET A 104 0.75 10.14 -1.60
CA MET A 104 0.09 11.36 -2.10
C MET A 104 -0.48 11.22 -3.53
N SER A 105 -0.19 10.11 -4.24
CA SER A 105 -0.56 9.92 -5.64
C SER A 105 -2.07 9.97 -5.87
N LEU A 106 -2.84 9.36 -4.98
CA LEU A 106 -4.30 9.38 -5.06
C LEU A 106 -4.86 10.80 -4.86
N TYR A 107 -4.31 11.57 -3.93
CA TYR A 107 -4.75 12.94 -3.70
C TYR A 107 -4.49 13.84 -4.91
N ASP A 108 -3.34 13.65 -5.59
CA ASP A 108 -3.03 14.33 -6.84
C ASP A 108 -3.99 13.94 -7.96
N ALA A 109 -4.25 12.64 -8.13
CA ALA A 109 -5.18 12.15 -9.12
C ALA A 109 -6.60 12.67 -8.93
N LEU A 110 -7.04 12.85 -7.69
CA LEU A 110 -8.36 13.38 -7.32
C LEU A 110 -8.40 14.92 -7.27
N GLY A 111 -7.25 15.58 -7.25
CA GLY A 111 -7.17 17.03 -7.10
C GLY A 111 -7.62 17.52 -5.73
N THR A 112 -7.41 16.72 -4.66
CA THR A 112 -7.90 17.03 -3.30
C THR A 112 -6.92 17.86 -2.48
N GLN A 113 -5.65 17.90 -2.88
CA GLN A 113 -4.59 18.57 -2.14
C GLN A 113 -3.67 19.36 -3.09
N PRO A 114 -4.12 20.49 -3.62
CA PRO A 114 -3.26 21.36 -4.42
C PRO A 114 -2.14 21.96 -3.55
N PHE A 115 -1.05 22.38 -4.20
CA PHE A 115 -0.06 23.24 -3.55
C PHE A 115 -0.68 24.60 -3.24
N TYR A 116 -0.31 25.17 -2.09
CA TYR A 116 -0.47 26.60 -1.90
C TYR A 116 0.49 27.37 -2.81
N PRO A 117 0.19 28.60 -3.23
CA PRO A 117 1.05 29.37 -4.12
C PRO A 117 2.50 29.47 -3.63
N ASP A 118 2.69 29.65 -2.33
CA ASP A 118 4.02 29.75 -1.71
C ASP A 118 4.81 28.41 -1.77
N ASP A 119 4.12 27.26 -1.68
CA ASP A 119 4.77 25.95 -1.77
C ASP A 119 5.30 25.69 -3.19
N ALA A 120 4.50 25.97 -4.21
CA ALA A 120 4.89 25.82 -5.59
C ALA A 120 6.06 26.78 -5.94
N ALA A 121 6.01 28.02 -5.45
CA ALA A 121 7.06 29.00 -5.62
C ALA A 121 8.36 28.58 -4.93
N TRP A 122 8.27 28.06 -3.70
CA TRP A 122 9.44 27.60 -2.96
C TRP A 122 10.11 26.40 -3.65
N ILE A 123 9.33 25.35 -3.98
CA ILE A 123 9.84 24.14 -4.62
C ILE A 123 10.42 24.49 -6.01
N GLY A 124 9.65 25.19 -6.84
CA GLY A 124 10.06 25.61 -8.17
C GLY A 124 11.32 26.48 -8.15
N GLY A 125 11.40 27.41 -7.20
CA GLY A 125 12.59 28.24 -6.99
C GLY A 125 13.84 27.42 -6.63
N GLN A 126 13.73 26.32 -5.88
CA GLN A 126 14.87 25.45 -5.61
C GLN A 126 15.31 24.69 -6.86
N ILE A 127 14.36 24.24 -7.69
CA ILE A 127 14.66 23.55 -8.95
C ILE A 127 15.35 24.51 -9.93
N ILE A 128 14.83 25.72 -10.10
CA ILE A 128 15.43 26.76 -10.94
C ILE A 128 16.86 27.11 -10.50
N LYS A 129 17.07 27.23 -9.19
CA LYS A 129 18.43 27.41 -8.63
C LYS A 129 19.36 26.26 -8.94
N ALA A 130 18.89 25.02 -8.79
CA ALA A 130 19.68 23.82 -9.11
C ALA A 130 20.03 23.79 -10.59
N ALA A 131 19.07 24.06 -11.48
CA ALA A 131 19.28 24.14 -12.92
C ALA A 131 20.37 25.17 -13.28
N GLY A 132 20.24 26.41 -12.77
CA GLY A 132 21.22 27.47 -13.01
C GLY A 132 22.63 27.13 -12.48
N TYR A 133 22.73 26.41 -11.36
CA TYR A 133 24.03 25.91 -10.90
C TYR A 133 24.67 24.92 -11.88
N TYR A 134 23.94 23.90 -12.35
CA TYR A 134 24.47 22.92 -13.30
C TYR A 134 24.80 23.56 -14.66
N GLU A 135 23.93 24.42 -15.17
CA GLU A 135 24.15 25.15 -16.41
C GLU A 135 25.40 26.02 -16.34
N SER A 136 25.66 26.65 -15.19
CA SER A 136 26.90 27.43 -14.98
C SER A 136 28.18 26.60 -15.08
N GLN A 137 28.07 25.29 -14.91
CA GLN A 137 29.15 24.32 -15.08
C GLN A 137 29.18 23.71 -16.49
N GLY A 138 28.32 24.17 -17.41
CA GLY A 138 28.18 23.60 -18.74
C GLY A 138 27.43 22.26 -18.79
N ILE A 139 26.70 21.93 -17.75
CA ILE A 139 25.93 20.69 -17.66
C ILE A 139 24.46 21.02 -17.94
N PRO A 140 23.85 20.47 -19.01
CA PRO A 140 22.44 20.70 -19.28
C PRO A 140 21.55 20.07 -18.20
N PHE A 141 20.50 20.78 -17.78
CA PHE A 141 19.54 20.31 -16.79
C PHE A 141 18.19 20.04 -17.45
N LEU A 142 17.58 18.92 -17.12
CA LEU A 142 16.24 18.54 -17.53
C LEU A 142 15.46 18.07 -16.31
N MET A 143 14.30 18.65 -16.08
CA MET A 143 13.34 18.15 -15.11
C MET A 143 12.36 17.18 -15.80
N MET A 144 12.18 15.99 -15.23
CA MET A 144 11.19 15.04 -15.72
C MET A 144 10.19 14.72 -14.61
N ILE A 145 8.91 14.82 -14.91
CA ILE A 145 7.81 14.47 -14.03
C ILE A 145 7.22 13.15 -14.51
N ALA A 146 7.41 12.08 -13.72
CA ALA A 146 6.81 10.78 -14.03
C ALA A 146 5.39 10.73 -13.44
N PRO A 147 4.35 10.64 -14.28
CA PRO A 147 2.98 10.61 -13.80
C PRO A 147 2.65 9.27 -13.14
N ASN A 148 1.76 9.32 -12.16
CA ASN A 148 1.25 8.13 -11.49
C ASN A 148 0.16 7.44 -12.33
N LYS A 149 -0.01 6.15 -12.13
CA LYS A 149 -0.97 5.32 -12.83
C LYS A 149 -2.41 5.85 -12.71
N GLU A 150 -2.78 6.36 -11.55
CA GLU A 150 -4.10 6.94 -11.26
C GLU A 150 -4.39 8.20 -12.09
N GLY A 151 -3.35 8.92 -12.46
CA GLY A 151 -3.44 10.09 -13.32
C GLY A 151 -3.63 9.74 -14.80
N ILE A 152 -2.93 8.69 -15.28
CA ILE A 152 -2.91 8.29 -16.71
C ILE A 152 -4.15 7.46 -17.06
N TYR A 153 -4.47 6.44 -16.25
CA TYR A 153 -5.48 5.41 -16.55
C TYR A 153 -6.73 5.60 -15.71
N ARG A 154 -7.20 6.83 -15.65
CA ARG A 154 -8.32 7.25 -14.80
C ARG A 154 -9.63 6.55 -15.14
N GLU A 155 -9.85 6.22 -16.40
CA GLU A 155 -11.03 5.52 -16.91
C GLU A 155 -11.25 4.15 -16.24
N TYR A 156 -10.16 3.54 -15.77
CA TYR A 156 -10.20 2.26 -15.03
C TYR A 156 -10.34 2.42 -13.52
N MET A 157 -10.30 3.65 -13.00
CA MET A 157 -10.60 3.89 -11.58
C MET A 157 -12.08 3.63 -11.29
N PRO A 158 -12.44 3.19 -10.07
CA PRO A 158 -13.84 3.04 -9.69
C PRO A 158 -14.55 4.40 -9.71
N ASP A 159 -15.85 4.42 -10.09
CA ASP A 159 -16.64 5.65 -10.21
C ASP A 159 -16.81 6.41 -8.88
N ALA A 160 -16.54 5.77 -7.76
CA ALA A 160 -16.51 6.41 -6.43
C ALA A 160 -15.37 7.43 -6.27
N TYR A 161 -14.27 7.27 -7.02
CA TYR A 161 -13.11 8.15 -6.97
C TYR A 161 -13.24 9.28 -7.98
N LYS A 162 -14.06 10.28 -7.64
CA LYS A 162 -14.30 11.44 -8.51
C LYS A 162 -13.25 12.50 -8.29
N ARG A 163 -12.70 13.02 -9.38
CA ARG A 163 -11.84 14.20 -9.36
C ARG A 163 -12.67 15.44 -9.01
N ILE A 164 -12.16 16.26 -8.11
CA ILE A 164 -12.81 17.49 -7.64
C ILE A 164 -12.17 18.76 -8.23
N TRP A 165 -10.92 18.66 -8.70
CA TRP A 165 -10.21 19.75 -9.38
C TRP A 165 -9.37 19.18 -10.52
N ASP A 166 -9.39 19.84 -11.68
CA ASP A 166 -8.72 19.34 -12.90
C ASP A 166 -7.19 19.56 -12.92
N GLY A 167 -6.65 20.37 -11.99
CA GLY A 167 -5.22 20.50 -11.78
C GLY A 167 -4.65 19.39 -10.87
N ASN A 168 -3.34 19.38 -10.76
CA ASN A 168 -2.58 18.54 -9.83
C ASN A 168 -1.30 19.29 -9.41
N ARG A 169 -0.65 18.82 -8.34
CA ARG A 169 0.60 19.46 -7.86
C ARG A 169 1.74 19.43 -8.88
N PRO A 170 2.00 18.31 -9.60
CA PRO A 170 2.97 18.32 -10.68
C PRO A 170 2.72 19.41 -11.72
N GLY A 171 1.48 19.56 -12.20
CA GLY A 171 1.12 20.63 -13.15
C GLY A 171 1.33 22.03 -12.58
N GLN A 172 0.93 22.29 -11.32
CA GLN A 172 1.20 23.57 -10.67
C GLN A 172 2.71 23.90 -10.62
N LEU A 173 3.54 22.89 -10.37
CA LEU A 173 4.99 23.04 -10.32
C LEU A 173 5.57 23.27 -11.72
N GLU A 174 5.08 22.55 -12.71
CA GLU A 174 5.45 22.73 -14.11
C GLU A 174 5.11 24.15 -14.61
N ASP A 175 3.88 24.59 -14.38
CA ASP A 175 3.41 25.93 -14.73
C ASP A 175 4.32 26.99 -14.10
N TYR A 176 4.62 26.86 -12.81
CA TYR A 176 5.52 27.80 -12.12
C TYR A 176 6.92 27.83 -12.75
N ILE A 177 7.52 26.67 -13.04
CA ILE A 177 8.87 26.59 -13.63
C ILE A 177 8.89 27.19 -15.02
N ARG A 178 7.89 26.88 -15.86
CA ARG A 178 7.77 27.42 -17.22
C ARG A 178 7.55 28.95 -17.24
N GLU A 179 6.84 29.48 -16.24
CA GLU A 179 6.57 30.91 -16.13
C GLU A 179 7.79 31.69 -15.64
N HIS A 180 8.67 31.07 -14.82
CA HIS A 180 9.76 31.78 -14.14
C HIS A 180 11.16 31.40 -14.62
N SER A 181 11.30 30.51 -15.63
CA SER A 181 12.59 30.05 -16.14
C SER A 181 12.49 29.41 -17.53
N ASP A 182 13.66 29.19 -18.14
CA ASP A 182 13.82 28.44 -19.39
C ASP A 182 14.17 26.94 -19.12
N VAL A 183 14.00 26.46 -17.91
CA VAL A 183 14.29 25.06 -17.56
C VAL A 183 13.44 24.12 -18.39
N ALA A 184 14.10 23.16 -19.06
CA ALA A 184 13.40 22.16 -19.84
C ALA A 184 12.63 21.22 -18.89
N VAL A 185 11.32 21.13 -19.08
CA VAL A 185 10.44 20.23 -18.33
C VAL A 185 9.81 19.22 -19.29
N LEU A 186 9.91 17.95 -18.95
CA LEU A 186 9.26 16.82 -19.61
C LEU A 186 8.26 16.20 -18.65
N ASP A 187 7.01 16.17 -19.01
CA ASP A 187 5.87 15.56 -18.31
C ASP A 187 5.32 14.34 -19.06
#